data_1262b0fe4ffe8f0fe6d688798ffd298c
#
_entry.id   1262b0fe4ffe8f0fe6d688798ffd298c
#
_cell.length_a   1.000
_cell.length_b   1.000
_cell.length_c   1.000
_cell.angle_alpha   90.00
_cell.angle_beta   90.00
_cell.angle_gamma   90.00
#
_symmetry.space_group_name_H-M   'P 1'
#
loop_
_entity.id
_entity.type
_entity.pdbx_description
1 polymer ?
#
loop_
_entity_poly.entity_id
_entity_poly.type
_entity_poly.pdbx_seq_one_letter_code
_entity_poly.pdbx_strand_id
1 'polypeptide(L)'
;MQKDLELKRCERDFKGGGYNLERTNLTGERLSKLLILLSLAYLKSIIQGMEIKSKQVQEYLSRKTENYRKYARHSTFYIGLWGESWVDSMFSNWQVVVELMSLSPHKLPNYQQGIRAMRLILSAL
;
A
#
# COMPACT_ATOMS: atom_id res chain seq x y z
N MET A 1 -20.50 15.36 -4.96
CA MET A 1 -20.45 13.88 -5.09
C MET A 1 -19.04 13.32 -5.01
N GLN A 2 -18.07 13.83 -5.75
CA GLN A 2 -16.68 13.31 -5.71
C GLN A 2 -15.99 13.61 -4.37
N LYS A 3 -16.17 14.82 -3.82
CA LYS A 3 -15.63 15.20 -2.49
C LYS A 3 -16.20 14.36 -1.34
N ASP A 4 -17.48 14.01 -1.38
CA ASP A 4 -18.09 13.14 -0.35
C ASP A 4 -17.53 11.71 -0.38
N LEU A 5 -17.16 11.23 -1.56
CA LEU A 5 -16.55 9.91 -1.71
C LEU A 5 -15.11 9.88 -1.17
N GLU A 6 -14.36 10.95 -1.38
CA GLU A 6 -13.01 11.11 -0.84
C GLU A 6 -13.01 11.23 0.68
N LEU A 7 -13.95 12.02 1.22
CA LEU A 7 -14.12 12.17 2.66
C LEU A 7 -14.47 10.84 3.34
N LYS A 8 -15.42 10.08 2.78
CA LYS A 8 -15.80 8.76 3.28
C LYS A 8 -14.65 7.73 3.19
N ARG A 9 -13.79 7.84 2.17
CA ARG A 9 -12.58 7.00 2.07
C ARG A 9 -11.58 7.34 3.16
N CYS A 10 -11.30 8.64 3.34
CA CYS A 10 -10.41 9.12 4.38
C CYS A 10 -10.90 8.68 5.78
N GLU A 11 -12.20 8.86 6.07
CA GLU A 11 -12.79 8.42 7.33
C GLU A 11 -12.65 6.92 7.57
N ARG A 12 -12.87 6.10 6.55
CA ARG A 12 -12.68 4.65 6.62
C ARG A 12 -11.22 4.27 6.86
N ASP A 13 -10.29 4.94 6.20
CA ASP A 13 -8.86 4.68 6.33
C ASP A 13 -8.37 5.02 7.76
N PHE A 14 -8.94 6.07 8.38
CA PHE A 14 -8.65 6.41 9.79
C PHE A 14 -9.31 5.48 10.81
N LYS A 15 -10.51 4.97 10.52
CA LYS A 15 -11.27 4.10 11.45
C LYS A 15 -10.83 2.64 11.39
N GLY A 16 -11.00 1.99 10.28
CA GLY A 16 -10.81 0.54 10.17
C GLY A 16 -9.77 0.10 9.14
N GLY A 17 -9.36 1.00 8.25
CA GLY A 17 -8.49 0.68 7.12
C GLY A 17 -7.00 0.78 7.38
N GLY A 18 -6.56 1.34 8.51
CA GLY A 18 -5.13 1.54 8.77
C GLY A 18 -4.80 1.87 10.22
N TYR A 19 -5.30 2.97 10.77
CA TYR A 19 -4.81 3.48 12.05
C TYR A 19 -5.65 3.12 13.29
N ASN A 20 -6.86 2.64 13.14
CA ASN A 20 -7.71 2.14 14.25
C ASN A 20 -7.87 3.15 15.40
N LEU A 21 -8.11 4.43 15.11
CA LEU A 21 -8.16 5.50 16.10
C LEU A 21 -9.13 5.27 17.25
N GLU A 22 -10.26 4.61 16.98
CA GLU A 22 -11.29 4.35 18.00
C GLU A 22 -10.80 3.44 19.15
N ARG A 23 -9.77 2.62 18.90
CA ARG A 23 -9.20 1.73 19.93
C ARG A 23 -8.19 2.40 20.84
N THR A 24 -7.77 3.64 20.55
CA THR A 24 -6.73 4.31 21.33
C THR A 24 -7.21 4.81 22.68
N ASN A 25 -8.51 5.04 22.86
CA ASN A 25 -9.13 5.64 24.05
C ASN A 25 -8.46 6.96 24.49
N LEU A 26 -7.78 7.65 23.59
CA LEU A 26 -7.12 8.93 23.87
C LEU A 26 -8.11 10.07 23.76
N THR A 27 -7.97 11.04 24.66
CA THR A 27 -8.81 12.26 24.70
C THR A 27 -7.95 13.52 24.81
N GLY A 28 -8.57 14.67 24.49
CA GLY A 28 -7.98 15.99 24.68
C GLY A 28 -6.71 16.23 23.88
N GLU A 29 -5.69 16.82 24.52
CA GLU A 29 -4.44 17.24 23.89
C GLU A 29 -3.66 16.06 23.28
N ARG A 30 -3.68 14.89 23.93
CA ARG A 30 -3.01 13.67 23.43
C ARG A 30 -3.62 13.19 22.13
N LEU A 31 -4.94 13.23 22.03
CA LEU A 31 -5.65 12.89 20.79
C LEU A 31 -5.31 13.88 19.67
N SER A 32 -5.27 15.18 19.98
CA SER A 32 -4.92 16.21 19.00
C SER A 32 -3.51 16.02 18.44
N LYS A 33 -2.53 15.74 19.30
CA LYS A 33 -1.14 15.43 18.88
C LYS A 33 -1.08 14.19 18.01
N LEU A 34 -1.80 13.13 18.39
CA LEU A 34 -1.88 11.89 17.61
C LEU A 34 -2.51 12.15 16.22
N LEU A 35 -3.58 12.92 16.14
CA LEU A 35 -4.23 13.26 14.88
C LEU A 35 -3.30 14.00 13.93
N ILE A 36 -2.47 14.92 14.43
CA ILE A 36 -1.48 15.62 13.61
C ILE A 36 -0.45 14.63 13.05
N LEU A 37 0.10 13.76 13.88
CA LEU A 37 1.08 12.74 13.45
C LEU A 37 0.47 11.78 12.43
N LEU A 38 -0.75 11.32 12.66
CA LEU A 38 -1.45 10.43 11.75
C LEU A 38 -1.81 11.11 10.43
N SER A 39 -2.13 12.41 10.45
CA SER A 39 -2.38 13.16 9.23
C SER A 39 -1.12 13.27 8.36
N LEU A 40 0.05 13.45 8.96
CA LEU A 40 1.33 13.45 8.26
C LEU A 40 1.66 12.06 7.70
N ALA A 41 1.48 11.00 8.49
CA ALA A 41 1.68 9.63 8.05
C ALA A 41 0.72 9.24 6.91
N TYR A 42 -0.54 9.67 7.00
CA TYR A 42 -1.55 9.48 5.97
C TYR A 42 -1.15 10.17 4.66
N LEU A 43 -0.71 11.43 4.74
CA LEU A 43 -0.23 12.19 3.59
C LEU A 43 0.99 11.51 2.93
N LYS A 44 1.97 11.07 3.73
CA LYS A 44 3.11 10.29 3.23
C LYS A 44 2.64 9.07 2.44
N SER A 45 1.75 8.26 3.01
CA SER A 45 1.23 7.05 2.35
C SER A 45 0.48 7.36 1.06
N ILE A 46 -0.25 8.47 0.99
CA ILE A 46 -0.92 8.90 -0.26
C ILE A 46 0.12 9.26 -1.32
N ILE A 47 1.14 10.04 -0.99
CA ILE A 47 2.19 10.46 -1.93
C ILE A 47 2.91 9.22 -2.48
N GLN A 48 3.32 8.31 -1.61
CA GLN A 48 3.94 7.03 -2.00
C GLN A 48 3.03 6.21 -2.91
N GLY A 49 1.75 6.09 -2.55
CA GLY A 49 0.76 5.38 -3.35
C GLY A 49 0.52 6.01 -4.73
N MET A 50 0.55 7.34 -4.83
CA MET A 50 0.46 8.04 -6.12
C MET A 50 1.69 7.73 -6.98
N GLU A 51 2.88 7.73 -6.41
CA GLU A 51 4.11 7.43 -7.12
C GLU A 51 4.18 5.97 -7.58
N ILE A 52 3.77 5.01 -6.74
CA ILE A 52 3.65 3.59 -7.12
C ILE A 52 2.69 3.43 -8.31
N LYS A 53 1.56 4.13 -8.29
CA LYS A 53 0.60 4.11 -9.40
C LYS A 53 1.17 4.72 -10.68
N SER A 54 1.93 5.80 -10.59
CA SER A 54 2.56 6.43 -11.76
C SER A 54 3.57 5.50 -12.44
N LYS A 55 4.21 4.61 -11.66
CA LYS A 55 5.12 3.56 -12.15
C LYS A 55 4.40 2.31 -12.66
N GLN A 56 3.07 2.27 -12.60
CA GLN A 56 2.21 1.17 -13.06
C GLN A 56 2.50 -0.20 -12.41
N VAL A 57 3.00 -0.19 -11.18
CA VAL A 57 3.32 -1.42 -10.42
C VAL A 57 2.34 -1.71 -9.28
N GLN A 58 1.23 -0.98 -9.22
CA GLN A 58 0.20 -1.17 -8.18
C GLN A 58 -0.44 -2.56 -8.17
N GLU A 59 -0.42 -3.29 -9.29
CA GLU A 59 -1.01 -4.62 -9.39
C GLU A 59 -0.28 -5.67 -8.53
N TYR A 60 0.96 -5.42 -8.13
CA TYR A 60 1.71 -6.26 -7.19
C TYR A 60 1.26 -6.08 -5.74
N LEU A 61 0.66 -4.94 -5.40
CA LEU A 61 0.19 -4.59 -4.07
C LEU A 61 -1.33 -4.71 -3.93
N SER A 62 -2.04 -4.65 -5.05
CA SER A 62 -3.49 -4.66 -5.06
C SER A 62 -4.02 -5.53 -6.21
N ARG A 63 -5.21 -6.09 -6.04
CA ARG A 63 -5.85 -6.84 -7.12
C ARG A 63 -6.20 -5.91 -8.28
N LYS A 64 -6.08 -6.43 -9.51
CA LYS A 64 -6.56 -5.74 -10.72
C LYS A 64 -8.03 -5.35 -10.57
N THR A 65 -8.40 -4.25 -11.21
CA THR A 65 -9.80 -3.81 -11.28
C THR A 65 -10.61 -4.87 -12.02
N GLU A 66 -11.62 -5.41 -11.37
CA GLU A 66 -12.53 -6.40 -11.96
C GLU A 66 -13.51 -5.68 -12.89
N ASN A 67 -13.80 -6.24 -14.07
CA ASN A 67 -14.62 -5.60 -15.11
C ASN A 67 -16.02 -5.19 -14.65
N TYR A 68 -16.55 -5.82 -13.58
CA TYR A 68 -17.85 -5.51 -12.99
C TYR A 68 -17.78 -4.41 -11.89
N ARG A 69 -16.58 -3.92 -11.52
CA ARG A 69 -16.43 -2.88 -10.51
C ARG A 69 -16.14 -1.53 -11.15
N LYS A 70 -17.00 -0.57 -10.82
CA LYS A 70 -16.86 0.83 -11.28
C LYS A 70 -15.67 1.55 -10.65
N TYR A 71 -15.14 1.07 -9.51
CA TYR A 71 -14.06 1.71 -8.75
C TYR A 71 -12.94 0.75 -8.41
N ALA A 72 -11.71 1.28 -8.33
CA ALA A 72 -10.55 0.52 -7.86
C ALA A 72 -10.80 -0.07 -6.46
N ARG A 73 -10.38 -1.33 -6.24
CA ARG A 73 -10.61 -2.05 -4.99
C ARG A 73 -9.88 -1.44 -3.80
N HIS A 74 -8.70 -0.91 -4.03
CA HIS A 74 -7.86 -0.34 -2.99
C HIS A 74 -7.61 1.15 -3.22
N SER A 75 -7.61 1.92 -2.11
CA SER A 75 -7.32 3.35 -2.14
C SER A 75 -5.84 3.60 -2.42
N THR A 76 -5.49 4.80 -2.83
CA THR A 76 -4.10 5.24 -3.00
C THR A 76 -3.34 5.17 -1.69
N PHE A 77 -4.00 5.52 -0.58
CA PHE A 77 -3.47 5.37 0.78
C PHE A 77 -3.08 3.91 1.08
N TYR A 78 -3.98 2.96 0.80
CA TYR A 78 -3.72 1.52 1.01
C TYR A 78 -2.48 1.05 0.24
N ILE A 79 -2.35 1.44 -1.04
CA ILE A 79 -1.22 1.07 -1.88
C ILE A 79 0.11 1.61 -1.30
N GLY A 80 0.13 2.86 -0.82
CA GLY A 80 1.30 3.44 -0.20
C GLY A 80 1.65 2.79 1.13
N LEU A 81 0.65 2.56 1.99
CA LEU A 81 0.84 1.93 3.30
C LEU A 81 1.43 0.52 3.19
N TRP A 82 0.96 -0.27 2.24
CA TRP A 82 1.39 -1.67 2.07
C TRP A 82 2.64 -1.83 1.19
N GLY A 83 3.04 -0.78 0.47
CA GLY A 83 4.25 -0.81 -0.36
C GLY A 83 5.50 -1.15 0.43
N GLU A 84 5.70 -0.50 1.57
CA GLU A 84 6.83 -0.73 2.47
C GLU A 84 6.83 -2.16 3.03
N SER A 85 5.70 -2.60 3.59
CA SER A 85 5.55 -3.97 4.11
C SER A 85 5.78 -5.05 3.06
N TRP A 86 5.36 -4.79 1.82
CA TRP A 86 5.58 -5.73 0.72
C TRP A 86 7.06 -5.84 0.35
N VAL A 87 7.77 -4.71 0.27
CA VAL A 87 9.22 -4.69 0.00
C VAL A 87 9.99 -5.38 1.13
N ASP A 88 9.67 -5.09 2.38
CA ASP A 88 10.29 -5.73 3.56
C ASP A 88 10.06 -7.24 3.57
N SER A 89 8.85 -7.67 3.23
CA SER A 89 8.51 -9.10 3.11
C SER A 89 9.34 -9.78 2.02
N MET A 90 9.55 -9.14 0.88
CA MET A 90 10.39 -9.67 -0.20
C MET A 90 11.85 -9.77 0.21
N PHE A 91 12.39 -8.78 0.91
CA PHE A 91 13.76 -8.84 1.44
C PHE A 91 13.93 -9.94 2.48
N SER A 92 12.99 -10.07 3.41
CA SER A 92 13.03 -11.09 4.48
C SER A 92 12.96 -12.51 3.92
N ASN A 93 12.30 -12.71 2.79
CA ASN A 93 12.13 -14.02 2.18
C ASN A 93 13.03 -14.22 0.93
N TRP A 94 14.06 -13.40 0.77
CA TRP A 94 14.88 -13.42 -0.44
C TRP A 94 15.49 -14.79 -0.77
N GLN A 95 15.98 -15.52 0.23
CA GLN A 95 16.53 -16.85 0.03
C GLN A 95 15.49 -17.83 -0.53
N VAL A 96 14.27 -17.80 0.01
CA VAL A 96 13.15 -18.62 -0.48
C VAL A 96 12.80 -18.26 -1.92
N VAL A 97 12.83 -16.97 -2.28
CA VAL A 97 12.60 -16.51 -3.66
C VAL A 97 13.67 -17.07 -4.60
N VAL A 98 14.94 -17.04 -4.22
CA VAL A 98 16.05 -17.60 -5.02
C VAL A 98 15.89 -19.12 -5.21
N GLU A 99 15.52 -19.84 -4.17
CA GLU A 99 15.25 -21.28 -4.26
C GLU A 99 14.08 -21.58 -5.20
N LEU A 100 12.98 -20.84 -5.09
CA LEU A 100 11.83 -20.97 -5.99
C LEU A 100 12.19 -20.69 -7.46
N MET A 101 13.07 -19.74 -7.70
CA MET A 101 13.57 -19.44 -9.06
C MET A 101 14.37 -20.61 -9.63
N SER A 102 15.16 -21.31 -8.80
CA SER A 102 15.93 -22.49 -9.22
C SER A 102 15.06 -23.71 -9.49
N LEU A 103 14.02 -23.91 -8.69
CA LEU A 103 13.09 -25.05 -8.82
C LEU A 103 12.16 -24.94 -10.03
N SER A 104 11.89 -23.75 -10.52
CA SER A 104 10.95 -23.50 -11.62
C SER A 104 11.53 -22.60 -12.71
N PRO A 105 12.52 -23.06 -13.48
CA PRO A 105 13.20 -22.24 -14.49
C PRO A 105 12.27 -21.64 -15.54
N HIS A 106 11.18 -22.35 -15.87
CA HIS A 106 10.17 -21.88 -16.83
C HIS A 106 9.40 -20.65 -16.36
N LYS A 107 9.40 -20.37 -15.04
CA LYS A 107 8.78 -19.17 -14.43
C LYS A 107 9.78 -18.04 -14.21
N LEU A 108 11.04 -18.21 -14.57
CA LEU A 108 12.09 -17.21 -14.35
C LEU A 108 11.72 -15.81 -14.88
N PRO A 109 11.09 -15.65 -16.05
CA PRO A 109 10.67 -14.33 -16.52
C PRO A 109 9.68 -13.64 -15.55
N ASN A 110 8.76 -14.39 -14.95
CA ASN A 110 7.80 -13.86 -13.98
C ASN A 110 8.49 -13.40 -12.69
N TYR A 111 9.48 -14.15 -12.20
CA TYR A 111 10.28 -13.75 -11.04
C TYR A 111 11.09 -12.49 -11.31
N GLN A 112 11.73 -12.40 -12.48
CA GLN A 112 12.48 -11.20 -12.88
C GLN A 112 11.59 -9.97 -12.99
N GLN A 113 10.36 -10.13 -13.48
CA GLN A 113 9.37 -9.07 -13.54
C GLN A 113 8.95 -8.62 -12.14
N GLY A 114 8.74 -9.56 -11.21
CA GLY A 114 8.46 -9.27 -9.80
C GLY A 114 9.61 -8.50 -9.12
N ILE A 115 10.85 -8.89 -9.35
CA ILE A 115 12.03 -8.18 -8.82
C ILE A 115 12.12 -6.75 -9.39
N ARG A 116 11.83 -6.56 -10.67
CA ARG A 116 11.79 -5.23 -11.29
C ARG A 116 10.71 -4.37 -10.65
N ALA A 117 9.51 -4.93 -10.45
CA ALA A 117 8.42 -4.24 -9.76
C ALA A 117 8.81 -3.87 -8.32
N MET A 118 9.46 -4.75 -7.58
CA MET A 118 9.97 -4.48 -6.23
C MET A 118 10.91 -3.26 -6.21
N ARG A 119 11.86 -3.19 -7.15
CA ARG A 119 12.77 -2.04 -7.25
C ARG A 119 12.04 -0.74 -7.55
N LEU A 120 11.02 -0.77 -8.41
CA LEU A 120 10.20 0.40 -8.73
C LEU A 120 9.36 0.85 -7.53
N ILE A 121 8.80 -0.10 -6.76
CA ILE A 121 8.07 0.22 -5.53
C ILE A 121 9.04 0.81 -4.49
N LEU A 122 10.18 0.18 -4.26
CA LEU A 122 11.19 0.68 -3.33
C LEU A 122 11.64 2.11 -3.68
N SER A 123 11.78 2.43 -4.96
CA SER A 123 12.15 3.78 -5.40
C SER A 123 11.05 4.83 -5.22
N ALA A 124 9.84 4.43 -4.84
CA ALA A 124 8.70 5.30 -4.53
C ALA A 124 8.51 5.51 -3.01
N LEU A 125 9.21 4.75 -2.18
CA LEU A 125 9.15 4.82 -0.71
C LEU A 125 10.17 5.82 -0.15
#